data_d8b4159435dec2d2d4178375a5ee5ef5
#
_entry.id   d8b4159435dec2d2d4178375a5ee5ef5
#
_cell.length_a   1.000
_cell.length_b   1.000
_cell.length_c   1.000
_cell.angle_alpha   90.00
_cell.angle_beta   90.00
_cell.angle_gamma   90.00
#
_symmetry.space_group_name_H-M   'P 1'
#
loop_
_entity.id
_entity.type
_entity.pdbx_description
1 polymer ?
#
loop_
_entity_poly.entity_id
_entity_poly.type
_entity_poly.pdbx_seq_one_letter_code
_entity_poly.pdbx_strand_id
1 'polypeptide(L)'
;MLGSNKLPSLALTNIHEVLERVSSLVEAESQGCITLVRDYDPSIPDVLIDREQMIQAVLNIVRNAMQAISSQNEMRLGRITLRSRTMRQFTIGHVRHRLVSKIEIIDNGPGIPAELQDTLFFPMVSGRPDGTGLGLAITQNIISQHQGLIECDSHPGHTTFSIFLPLEQGAPST
;
A
#
# COMPACT_ATOMS: atom_id res chain seq x y z
N MET A 1 -5.78 -21.81 10.76
CA MET A 1 -4.72 -21.07 11.00
C MET A 1 -4.38 -20.13 9.95
N LEU A 2 -4.09 -19.08 10.37
CA LEU A 2 -3.97 -18.02 9.51
C LEU A 2 -2.59 -17.92 9.04
N GLY A 3 -2.17 -18.22 8.00
CA GLY A 3 -0.83 -18.14 7.53
C GLY A 3 -0.19 -16.79 7.61
N SER A 4 -0.76 -15.91 8.38
CA SER A 4 -0.32 -14.54 8.38
C SER A 4 1.01 -14.31 9.07
N ASN A 5 1.54 -15.29 9.79
CA ASN A 5 2.82 -15.11 10.47
C ASN A 5 4.00 -15.65 9.71
N LYS A 6 3.81 -15.96 8.46
CA LYS A 6 4.88 -16.44 7.65
C LYS A 6 5.94 -15.35 7.48
N LEU A 7 7.19 -15.71 7.72
CA LEU A 7 8.28 -14.77 7.52
C LEU A 7 8.49 -14.50 6.04
N PRO A 8 8.90 -13.30 5.68
CA PRO A 8 9.12 -12.98 4.28
C PRO A 8 10.29 -13.77 3.70
N SER A 9 10.12 -14.21 2.48
CA SER A 9 11.21 -14.80 1.71
C SER A 9 11.77 -13.70 0.82
N LEU A 10 12.81 -13.04 1.26
CA LEU A 10 13.29 -11.81 0.64
C LEU A 10 14.17 -12.09 -0.57
N ALA A 11 13.96 -11.30 -1.61
CA ALA A 11 14.79 -11.29 -2.80
C ALA A 11 14.79 -9.90 -3.40
N LEU A 12 15.88 -9.54 -4.07
CA LEU A 12 15.93 -8.25 -4.75
C LEU A 12 14.91 -8.23 -5.88
N THR A 13 14.01 -7.28 -5.84
CA THR A 13 12.85 -7.24 -6.71
C THR A 13 12.62 -5.82 -7.19
N ASN A 14 12.32 -5.67 -8.47
CA ASN A 14 11.88 -4.38 -8.99
C ASN A 14 10.48 -4.10 -8.47
N ILE A 15 10.34 -3.03 -7.69
CA ILE A 15 9.05 -2.72 -7.07
C ILE A 15 7.96 -2.50 -8.12
N HIS A 16 8.33 -2.09 -9.31
CA HIS A 16 7.33 -1.86 -10.35
C HIS A 16 6.72 -3.15 -10.88
N GLU A 17 7.42 -4.29 -10.74
CA GLU A 17 6.80 -5.57 -11.05
C GLU A 17 5.64 -5.87 -10.12
N VAL A 18 5.79 -5.50 -8.84
CA VAL A 18 4.71 -5.64 -7.87
C VAL A 18 3.54 -4.75 -8.27
N LEU A 19 3.84 -3.49 -8.57
CA LEU A 19 2.79 -2.54 -8.93
C LEU A 19 2.08 -2.94 -10.21
N GLU A 20 2.80 -3.46 -11.18
CA GLU A 20 2.18 -3.88 -12.44
C GLU A 20 1.33 -5.13 -12.27
N ARG A 21 1.75 -6.03 -11.40
CA ARG A 21 0.91 -7.20 -11.10
C ARG A 21 -0.39 -6.77 -10.44
N VAL A 22 -0.31 -5.85 -9.49
CA VAL A 22 -1.50 -5.31 -8.85
C VAL A 22 -2.38 -4.60 -9.87
N SER A 23 -1.76 -3.80 -10.75
CA SER A 23 -2.51 -3.10 -11.79
C SER A 23 -3.30 -4.06 -12.67
N SER A 24 -2.67 -5.15 -13.08
CA SER A 24 -3.35 -6.15 -13.92
C SER A 24 -4.56 -6.75 -13.22
N LEU A 25 -4.39 -7.08 -11.95
CA LEU A 25 -5.49 -7.67 -11.18
C LEU A 25 -6.63 -6.69 -11.00
N VAL A 26 -6.30 -5.44 -10.72
CA VAL A 26 -7.31 -4.40 -10.50
C VAL A 26 -8.06 -4.09 -11.79
N GLU A 27 -7.35 -4.00 -12.90
CA GLU A 27 -8.00 -3.73 -14.18
C GLU A 27 -8.97 -4.84 -14.55
N ALA A 28 -8.60 -6.09 -14.26
CA ALA A 28 -9.50 -7.19 -14.50
C ALA A 28 -10.74 -7.15 -13.60
N GLU A 29 -10.54 -6.80 -12.33
CA GLU A 29 -11.64 -6.78 -11.38
C GLU A 29 -12.59 -5.60 -11.59
N SER A 30 -12.05 -4.45 -11.97
CA SER A 30 -12.85 -3.24 -12.08
C SER A 30 -13.65 -3.16 -13.36
N GLN A 31 -13.25 -3.91 -14.38
CA GLN A 31 -13.95 -3.94 -15.65
C GLN A 31 -14.18 -2.55 -16.24
N GLY A 32 -13.20 -1.69 -16.11
CA GLY A 32 -13.26 -0.35 -16.67
C GLY A 32 -13.95 0.70 -15.84
N CYS A 33 -14.42 0.34 -14.66
CA CYS A 33 -15.10 1.31 -13.79
C CYS A 33 -14.13 2.23 -13.08
N ILE A 34 -12.84 1.92 -13.10
CA ILE A 34 -11.83 2.71 -12.39
C ILE A 34 -10.72 3.04 -13.35
N THR A 35 -10.32 4.30 -13.34
CA THR A 35 -9.14 4.73 -14.09
C THR A 35 -7.92 4.53 -13.21
N LEU A 36 -6.98 3.76 -13.72
CA LEU A 36 -5.74 3.49 -13.00
C LEU A 36 -4.63 4.31 -13.62
N VAL A 37 -3.97 5.13 -12.83
CA VAL A 37 -2.89 6.00 -13.28
C VAL A 37 -1.58 5.49 -12.70
N ARG A 38 -0.58 5.35 -13.54
CA ARG A 38 0.76 4.94 -13.13
C ARG A 38 1.70 6.12 -13.20
N ASP A 39 2.33 6.41 -12.07
CA ASP A 39 3.25 7.55 -11.97
C ASP A 39 4.52 7.05 -11.31
N TYR A 40 5.34 6.37 -12.10
CA TYR A 40 6.48 5.62 -11.58
C TYR A 40 7.79 6.37 -11.79
N ASP A 41 8.69 6.22 -10.83
CA ASP A 41 10.06 6.69 -10.94
C ASP A 41 10.92 5.49 -11.35
N PRO A 42 11.36 5.42 -12.60
CA PRO A 42 12.10 4.25 -13.07
C PRO A 42 13.51 4.14 -12.49
N SER A 43 13.98 5.15 -11.79
CA SER A 43 15.32 5.11 -11.23
C SER A 43 15.41 4.39 -9.89
N ILE A 44 14.29 3.92 -9.36
CA ILE A 44 14.30 3.22 -8.07
C ILE A 44 15.04 1.90 -8.20
N PRO A 45 16.07 1.67 -7.37
CA PRO A 45 16.77 0.38 -7.45
C PRO A 45 15.91 -0.75 -6.92
N ASP A 46 16.32 -1.99 -7.21
CA ASP A 46 15.64 -3.15 -6.68
C ASP A 46 15.62 -3.10 -5.17
N VAL A 47 14.52 -3.58 -4.60
CA VAL A 47 14.32 -3.58 -3.16
C VAL A 47 14.23 -5.03 -2.68
N LEU A 48 14.75 -5.26 -1.47
CA LEU A 48 14.77 -6.60 -0.89
C LEU A 48 13.42 -6.86 -0.25
N ILE A 49 12.56 -7.60 -0.93
CA ILE A 49 11.20 -7.86 -0.48
C ILE A 49 10.77 -9.29 -0.80
N ASP A 50 9.70 -9.72 -0.14
CA ASP A 50 8.96 -10.91 -0.55
C ASP A 50 7.91 -10.44 -1.55
N ARG A 51 8.11 -10.80 -2.81
CA ARG A 51 7.28 -10.30 -3.90
C ARG A 51 5.81 -10.63 -3.68
N GLU A 52 5.50 -11.86 -3.29
CA GLU A 52 4.11 -12.27 -3.13
C GLU A 52 3.42 -11.55 -1.98
N GLN A 53 4.13 -11.39 -0.87
CA GLN A 53 3.57 -10.66 0.26
C GLN A 53 3.35 -9.20 -0.07
N MET A 54 4.29 -8.61 -0.82
CA MET A 54 4.15 -7.20 -1.17
C MET A 54 3.00 -6.99 -2.15
N ILE A 55 2.80 -7.91 -3.08
CA ILE A 55 1.62 -7.86 -3.95
C ILE A 55 0.36 -7.90 -3.10
N GLN A 56 0.30 -8.79 -2.12
CA GLN A 56 -0.86 -8.88 -1.25
C GLN A 56 -1.10 -7.59 -0.49
N ALA A 57 -0.05 -6.98 0.05
CA ALA A 57 -0.18 -5.74 0.82
C ALA A 57 -0.75 -4.61 -0.05
N VAL A 58 -0.16 -4.41 -1.23
CA VAL A 58 -0.60 -3.32 -2.10
C VAL A 58 -2.01 -3.60 -2.62
N LEU A 59 -2.28 -4.84 -2.99
CA LEU A 59 -3.59 -5.20 -3.51
C LEU A 59 -4.68 -4.97 -2.48
N ASN A 60 -4.42 -5.29 -1.20
CA ASN A 60 -5.40 -5.05 -0.15
C ASN A 60 -5.75 -3.57 -0.03
N ILE A 61 -4.74 -2.70 -0.14
CA ILE A 61 -4.98 -1.26 -0.09
C ILE A 61 -5.81 -0.82 -1.28
N VAL A 62 -5.46 -1.29 -2.48
CA VAL A 62 -6.17 -0.89 -3.69
C VAL A 62 -7.62 -1.39 -3.64
N ARG A 63 -7.84 -2.60 -3.16
CA ARG A 63 -9.21 -3.11 -3.06
C ARG A 63 -10.05 -2.31 -2.08
N ASN A 64 -9.45 -1.85 -0.98
CA ASN A 64 -10.17 -0.95 -0.08
C ASN A 64 -10.55 0.35 -0.76
N ALA A 65 -9.66 0.88 -1.58
CA ALA A 65 -9.97 2.09 -2.34
C ALA A 65 -11.11 1.82 -3.33
N MET A 66 -11.08 0.70 -4.01
CA MET A 66 -12.14 0.34 -4.95
C MET A 66 -13.49 0.23 -4.26
N GLN A 67 -13.50 -0.39 -3.08
CA GLN A 67 -14.75 -0.52 -2.32
C GLN A 67 -15.28 0.84 -1.89
N ALA A 68 -14.40 1.71 -1.45
CA ALA A 68 -14.81 3.06 -1.04
C ALA A 68 -15.38 3.84 -2.21
N ILE A 69 -14.74 3.75 -3.36
CA ILE A 69 -15.23 4.42 -4.56
C ILE A 69 -16.58 3.89 -4.98
N SER A 70 -16.74 2.57 -4.98
CA SER A 70 -17.98 1.97 -5.45
C SER A 70 -19.13 2.17 -4.48
N SER A 71 -18.85 2.55 -3.24
CA SER A 71 -19.92 2.83 -2.29
C SER A 71 -20.58 4.18 -2.52
N GLN A 72 -20.00 5.01 -3.37
CA GLN A 72 -20.61 6.30 -3.70
C GLN A 72 -21.70 6.12 -4.72
N ASN A 73 -22.79 6.85 -4.54
CA ASN A 73 -23.90 6.78 -5.46
C ASN A 73 -23.74 7.62 -6.69
N GLU A 74 -22.64 8.31 -6.84
CA GLU A 74 -22.45 9.17 -7.98
C GLU A 74 -21.86 8.44 -9.14
N MET A 75 -22.24 8.82 -10.34
CA MET A 75 -21.74 8.22 -11.56
C MET A 75 -20.35 8.71 -11.89
N ARG A 76 -19.53 8.95 -10.92
CA ARG A 76 -18.22 9.42 -11.16
C ARG A 76 -17.27 8.28 -11.38
N LEU A 77 -16.40 8.43 -12.33
CA LEU A 77 -15.32 7.45 -12.50
C LEU A 77 -14.36 7.56 -11.35
N GLY A 78 -14.10 6.45 -10.71
CA GLY A 78 -13.09 6.40 -9.71
C GLY A 78 -11.71 6.47 -10.33
N ARG A 79 -10.77 7.03 -9.61
CA ARG A 79 -9.37 7.11 -10.03
C ARG A 79 -8.48 6.63 -8.92
N ILE A 80 -7.56 5.74 -9.28
CA ILE A 80 -6.53 5.29 -8.35
C ILE A 80 -5.20 5.53 -9.01
N THR A 81 -4.30 6.22 -8.33
CA THR A 81 -2.95 6.49 -8.80
C THR A 81 -1.97 5.67 -7.99
N LEU A 82 -1.11 4.95 -8.70
CA LEU A 82 0.02 4.26 -8.08
C LEU A 82 1.26 5.08 -8.39
N ARG A 83 1.91 5.60 -7.36
CA ARG A 83 3.06 6.47 -7.52
C ARG A 83 4.25 5.90 -6.79
N SER A 84 5.41 5.93 -7.41
CA SER A 84 6.64 5.49 -6.77
C SER A 84 7.66 6.61 -6.79
N ARG A 85 8.36 6.80 -5.67
CA ARG A 85 9.39 7.84 -5.51
C ARG A 85 10.45 7.31 -4.56
N THR A 86 11.57 8.00 -4.48
CA THR A 86 12.56 7.75 -3.44
C THR A 86 12.58 8.92 -2.49
N MET A 87 12.96 8.65 -1.24
CA MET A 87 13.19 9.69 -0.25
C MET A 87 14.51 9.42 0.45
N ARG A 88 15.21 10.48 0.74
CA ARG A 88 16.50 10.38 1.41
C ARG A 88 16.37 10.73 2.88
N GLN A 89 17.25 10.14 3.69
CA GLN A 89 17.35 10.48 5.11
C GLN A 89 16.00 10.35 5.81
N PHE A 90 15.39 9.20 5.67
CA PHE A 90 14.06 8.94 6.21
C PHE A 90 14.16 7.99 7.39
N THR A 91 13.51 8.33 8.50
CA THR A 91 13.54 7.52 9.72
C THR A 91 12.29 6.66 9.79
N ILE A 92 12.49 5.35 9.97
CA ILE A 92 11.41 4.41 10.21
C ILE A 92 11.64 3.87 11.62
N GLY A 93 10.69 4.14 12.53
CA GLY A 93 10.86 3.77 13.93
C GLY A 93 12.07 4.49 14.50
N HIS A 94 13.09 3.73 14.87
CA HIS A 94 14.33 4.30 15.41
C HIS A 94 15.49 4.23 14.43
N VAL A 95 15.25 3.75 13.21
CA VAL A 95 16.32 3.52 12.26
C VAL A 95 16.27 4.58 11.18
N ARG A 96 17.38 5.30 11.01
CA ARG A 96 17.49 6.29 9.95
C ARG A 96 18.05 5.63 8.71
N HIS A 97 17.33 5.72 7.62
CA HIS A 97 17.72 5.14 6.36
C HIS A 97 18.19 6.22 5.41
N ARG A 98 19.28 5.95 4.72
CA ARG A 98 19.79 6.89 3.75
C ARG A 98 18.83 7.04 2.57
N LEU A 99 18.19 5.96 2.20
CA LEU A 99 17.30 5.95 1.06
C LEU A 99 16.16 4.97 1.29
N VAL A 100 14.94 5.40 1.01
CA VAL A 100 13.77 4.52 1.03
C VAL A 100 12.99 4.69 -0.25
N SER A 101 12.26 3.65 -0.64
CA SER A 101 11.28 3.80 -1.70
C SER A 101 9.94 4.16 -1.05
N LYS A 102 9.22 5.07 -1.68
CA LYS A 102 7.91 5.49 -1.21
C LYS A 102 6.90 5.13 -2.29
N ILE A 103 5.97 4.26 -1.92
CA ILE A 103 4.90 3.83 -2.82
C ILE A 103 3.62 4.45 -2.30
N GLU A 104 2.95 5.22 -3.14
CA GLU A 104 1.70 5.86 -2.76
C GLU A 104 0.55 5.27 -3.56
N ILE A 105 -0.53 4.97 -2.88
CA ILE A 105 -1.78 4.56 -3.49
C ILE A 105 -2.79 5.67 -3.18
N ILE A 106 -3.17 6.41 -4.21
CA ILE A 106 -3.97 7.63 -4.07
C ILE A 106 -5.32 7.39 -4.74
N ASP A 107 -6.41 7.62 -3.99
CA ASP A 107 -7.73 7.46 -4.58
C ASP A 107 -8.57 8.72 -4.38
N ASN A 108 -9.59 8.86 -5.23
CA ASN A 108 -10.51 9.98 -5.18
C ASN A 108 -11.86 9.59 -4.57
N GLY A 109 -11.87 8.59 -3.70
CA GLY A 109 -13.08 8.16 -3.03
C GLY A 109 -13.52 9.14 -1.95
N PRO A 110 -14.49 8.73 -1.13
CA PRO A 110 -15.08 9.64 -0.16
C PRO A 110 -14.18 10.01 1.00
N GLY A 111 -13.07 9.32 1.17
CA GLY A 111 -12.23 9.51 2.32
C GLY A 111 -12.60 8.59 3.46
N ILE A 112 -11.80 8.59 4.48
CA ILE A 112 -11.99 7.75 5.66
C ILE A 112 -12.42 8.66 6.80
N PRO A 113 -13.51 8.33 7.50
CA PRO A 113 -13.94 9.15 8.64
C PRO A 113 -12.82 9.30 9.66
N ALA A 114 -12.68 10.50 10.22
CA ALA A 114 -11.59 10.80 11.12
C ALA A 114 -11.55 9.85 12.31
N GLU A 115 -12.72 9.44 12.80
CA GLU A 115 -12.77 8.56 13.95
C GLU A 115 -12.26 7.17 13.65
N LEU A 116 -12.17 6.78 12.38
CA LEU A 116 -11.63 5.49 12.00
C LEU A 116 -10.16 5.52 11.65
N GLN A 117 -9.60 6.71 11.38
CA GLN A 117 -8.22 6.79 10.92
C GLN A 117 -7.22 6.33 11.97
N ASP A 118 -7.48 6.57 13.23
CA ASP A 118 -6.56 6.19 14.28
C ASP A 118 -6.49 4.69 14.50
N THR A 119 -7.53 3.95 14.15
CA THR A 119 -7.59 2.52 14.39
C THR A 119 -7.55 1.72 13.11
N LEU A 120 -7.22 2.36 12.02
CA LEU A 120 -7.33 1.81 10.68
C LEU A 120 -6.56 0.50 10.51
N PHE A 121 -5.38 0.41 11.12
CA PHE A 121 -4.52 -0.74 10.97
C PHE A 121 -4.65 -1.75 12.11
N PHE A 122 -5.56 -1.51 13.04
CA PHE A 122 -5.76 -2.46 14.13
C PHE A 122 -6.65 -3.59 13.63
N PRO A 123 -6.38 -4.82 14.05
CA PRO A 123 -7.33 -5.90 13.78
C PRO A 123 -8.64 -5.59 14.47
N MET A 124 -9.71 -6.15 14.00
CA MET A 124 -11.02 -5.97 14.60
C MET A 124 -11.61 -4.58 14.46
N VAL A 125 -11.10 -3.77 13.56
CA VAL A 125 -11.80 -2.54 13.24
C VAL A 125 -13.06 -2.95 12.52
N SER A 126 -14.18 -2.83 13.18
CA SER A 126 -15.33 -3.47 12.68
C SER A 126 -16.38 -2.51 12.25
N GLY A 127 -16.06 -1.45 11.73
CA GLY A 127 -17.07 -0.61 11.15
C GLY A 127 -17.70 -1.20 9.93
N ARG A 128 -17.15 -2.29 9.41
CA ARG A 128 -17.62 -2.83 8.15
C ARG A 128 -17.86 -4.30 8.22
N PRO A 129 -19.03 -4.75 7.83
CA PRO A 129 -19.30 -6.19 7.80
C PRO A 129 -18.49 -6.93 6.75
N ASP A 130 -17.89 -6.24 5.81
CA ASP A 130 -17.11 -6.89 4.76
C ASP A 130 -15.67 -7.19 5.18
N GLY A 131 -15.26 -6.84 6.37
CA GLY A 131 -13.96 -7.24 6.86
C GLY A 131 -12.79 -6.42 6.37
N THR A 132 -13.01 -5.25 5.82
CA THR A 132 -11.91 -4.47 5.27
C THR A 132 -10.87 -4.08 6.31
N GLY A 133 -11.27 -3.91 7.58
CA GLY A 133 -10.31 -3.61 8.63
C GLY A 133 -9.29 -4.71 8.80
N LEU A 134 -9.71 -5.96 8.62
CA LEU A 134 -8.80 -7.08 8.72
C LEU A 134 -7.75 -7.06 7.62
N GLY A 135 -8.13 -6.66 6.42
CA GLY A 135 -7.19 -6.55 5.33
C GLY A 135 -6.09 -5.55 5.60
N LEU A 136 -6.42 -4.44 6.23
CA LEU A 136 -5.43 -3.43 6.57
C LEU A 136 -4.51 -3.87 7.69
N ALA A 137 -5.00 -4.65 8.63
CA ALA A 137 -4.14 -5.21 9.68
C ALA A 137 -3.12 -6.16 9.09
N ILE A 138 -3.52 -6.97 8.12
CA ILE A 138 -2.60 -7.87 7.45
C ILE A 138 -1.55 -7.06 6.69
N THR A 139 -1.97 -6.01 6.02
CA THR A 139 -1.05 -5.13 5.29
C THR A 139 -0.03 -4.52 6.24
N GLN A 140 -0.49 -4.01 7.37
CA GLN A 140 0.41 -3.44 8.37
C GLN A 140 1.46 -4.47 8.81
N ASN A 141 1.03 -5.70 9.04
CA ASN A 141 1.92 -6.74 9.48
C ASN A 141 2.97 -7.07 8.41
N ILE A 142 2.54 -7.14 7.16
CA ILE A 142 3.46 -7.42 6.06
C ILE A 142 4.52 -6.32 5.97
N ILE A 143 4.09 -5.07 5.98
CA ILE A 143 5.01 -3.94 5.85
C ILE A 143 5.98 -3.91 7.04
N SER A 144 5.47 -4.16 8.22
CA SER A 144 6.32 -4.19 9.42
C SER A 144 7.38 -5.28 9.34
N GLN A 145 7.03 -6.44 8.81
CA GLN A 145 8.00 -7.52 8.66
C GLN A 145 9.06 -7.21 7.60
N HIS A 146 8.80 -6.23 6.76
CA HIS A 146 9.77 -5.77 5.76
C HIS A 146 10.57 -4.57 6.25
N GLN A 147 10.50 -4.26 7.55
CA GLN A 147 11.17 -3.11 8.14
C GLN A 147 10.66 -1.80 7.56
N GLY A 148 9.44 -1.80 7.08
CA GLY A 148 8.85 -0.64 6.43
C GLY A 148 7.86 0.09 7.32
N LEU A 149 7.26 1.11 6.76
CA LEU A 149 6.27 1.93 7.43
C LEU A 149 5.10 2.15 6.48
N ILE A 150 3.89 2.15 7.01
CA ILE A 150 2.71 2.50 6.24
C ILE A 150 1.98 3.64 6.95
N GLU A 151 1.56 4.62 6.17
CA GLU A 151 0.84 5.79 6.68
C GLU A 151 -0.39 6.03 5.82
N CYS A 152 -1.38 6.70 6.40
CA CYS A 152 -2.59 7.07 5.69
C CYS A 152 -2.90 8.54 5.94
N ASP A 153 -3.22 9.25 4.87
CA ASP A 153 -3.66 10.63 4.93
C ASP A 153 -4.95 10.74 4.13
N SER A 154 -6.03 11.12 4.77
CA SER A 154 -7.33 11.07 4.12
C SER A 154 -8.16 12.32 4.41
N HIS A 155 -8.76 12.84 3.34
CA HIS A 155 -9.74 13.90 3.40
C HIS A 155 -10.89 13.54 2.46
N PRO A 156 -12.03 14.19 2.56
CA PRO A 156 -13.11 13.93 1.59
C PRO A 156 -12.61 14.12 0.17
N GLY A 157 -12.78 13.10 -0.64
CA GLY A 157 -12.37 13.12 -2.04
C GLY A 157 -10.91 12.77 -2.30
N HIS A 158 -10.14 12.46 -1.25
CA HIS A 158 -8.72 12.19 -1.45
C HIS A 158 -8.16 11.35 -0.31
N THR A 159 -7.69 10.16 -0.62
CA THR A 159 -7.03 9.31 0.36
C THR A 159 -5.71 8.81 -0.21
N THR A 160 -4.65 8.92 0.57
CA THR A 160 -3.34 8.45 0.18
C THR A 160 -2.82 7.48 1.24
N PHE A 161 -2.49 6.26 0.80
CA PHE A 161 -1.71 5.34 1.62
C PHE A 161 -0.28 5.37 1.12
N SER A 162 0.66 5.52 2.03
CA SER A 162 2.09 5.58 1.68
C SER A 162 2.81 4.43 2.35
N ILE A 163 3.56 3.67 1.56
CA ILE A 163 4.39 2.58 2.04
C ILE A 163 5.84 2.98 1.84
N PHE A 164 6.63 2.89 2.90
CA PHE A 164 8.05 3.21 2.86
C PHE A 164 8.85 1.95 3.08
N LEU A 165 9.75 1.64 2.17
CA LEU A 165 10.58 0.43 2.25
C LEU A 165 12.04 0.81 2.13
N PRO A 166 12.89 0.32 3.05
CA PRO A 166 14.32 0.64 2.97
C PRO A 166 14.94 0.11 1.69
N LEU A 167 15.79 0.91 1.09
CA LEU A 167 16.48 0.52 -0.14
C LEU A 167 17.93 0.10 0.10
N GLU A 168 18.44 0.32 1.29
CA GLU A 168 19.82 -0.01 1.60
C GLU A 168 19.94 -1.28 2.41
N GLN A 169 18.95 -2.14 2.34
CA GLN A 169 18.96 -3.39 3.07
C GLN A 169 20.08 -4.25 2.58
N GLY A 170 20.74 -4.92 3.49
CA GLY A 170 21.85 -5.77 3.13
C GLY A 170 23.17 -5.07 3.02
N ALA A 171 23.18 -3.75 3.01
CA ALA A 171 24.43 -3.03 3.07
C ALA A 171 24.71 -2.73 4.53
N PRO A 172 25.70 -3.34 5.12
CA PRO A 172 26.00 -3.05 6.52
C PRO A 172 26.35 -1.60 6.60
N SER A 173 25.69 -0.93 7.48
CA SER A 173 26.06 0.44 7.69
C SER A 173 27.37 0.45 8.41
N THR A 174 28.33 0.90 7.82
CA THR A 174 29.61 1.06 8.48
C THR A 174 29.85 2.48 8.80
#